data_cf1e738555b371d4c109c88655558a62
#
_entry.id   cf1e738555b371d4c109c88655558a62
#
_cell.length_a   1.000
_cell.length_b   1.000
_cell.length_c   1.000
_cell.angle_alpha   90.00
_cell.angle_beta   90.00
_cell.angle_gamma   90.00
#
_symmetry.space_group_name_H-M   'P 1'
#
loop_
_entity.id
_entity.type
_entity.pdbx_description
1 polymer ?
#
loop_
_entity_poly.entity_id
_entity_poly.type
_entity_poly.pdbx_seq_one_letter_code
_entity_poly.pdbx_strand_id
1 'polypeptide(L)'
;MKKRKARFFTAAAIITAIIAAVLAYTFRSGDCLVLRNGDTNEEFARFRVKEGDEFSVTFIHSVNQYPLTDVYQIRDHKIYVVRTIYNNFGAGVQTELEDGQTLTYDENGEMVISGFDKEMPYLSYIVGTVSDHTLTIHGKEISLRELCGRNSKVEFSCEHKGL
;
A
#
# COMPACT_ATOMS: atom_id res chain seq x y z
N MET A 1 6.57 -57.52 -0.81
CA MET A 1 6.40 -56.42 0.17
C MET A 1 7.42 -55.29 0.01
N LYS A 2 8.69 -55.52 -0.24
CA LYS A 2 9.73 -54.45 -0.37
C LYS A 2 9.48 -53.46 -1.53
N LYS A 3 9.05 -53.94 -2.70
CA LYS A 3 8.78 -53.06 -3.87
C LYS A 3 7.60 -52.10 -3.68
N ARG A 4 6.60 -52.45 -2.86
CA ARG A 4 5.42 -51.61 -2.57
C ARG A 4 5.76 -50.48 -1.61
N LYS A 5 6.64 -50.76 -0.60
CA LYS A 5 7.14 -49.73 0.33
C LYS A 5 8.04 -48.72 -0.40
N ALA A 6 8.94 -49.19 -1.31
CA ALA A 6 9.81 -48.28 -2.08
C ALA A 6 8.97 -47.31 -2.95
N ARG A 7 7.91 -47.78 -3.63
CA ARG A 7 6.99 -46.92 -4.41
C ARG A 7 6.23 -45.90 -3.56
N PHE A 8 5.93 -46.25 -2.32
CA PHE A 8 5.29 -45.30 -1.38
C PHE A 8 6.25 -44.18 -0.94
N PHE A 9 7.49 -44.51 -0.66
CA PHE A 9 8.54 -43.55 -0.25
C PHE A 9 8.91 -42.62 -1.43
N THR A 10 8.97 -43.11 -2.66
CA THR A 10 9.21 -42.26 -3.84
C THR A 10 8.04 -41.34 -4.12
N ALA A 11 6.78 -41.80 -4.00
CA ALA A 11 5.62 -40.94 -4.16
C ALA A 11 5.55 -39.82 -3.07
N ALA A 12 5.82 -40.16 -1.83
CA ALA A 12 5.87 -39.18 -0.73
C ALA A 12 6.96 -38.11 -0.97
N ALA A 13 8.16 -38.54 -1.38
CA ALA A 13 9.25 -37.62 -1.70
C ALA A 13 8.91 -36.66 -2.85
N ILE A 14 8.26 -37.14 -3.91
CA ILE A 14 7.80 -36.29 -5.03
C ILE A 14 6.75 -35.28 -4.55
N ILE A 15 5.77 -35.70 -3.77
CA ILE A 15 4.74 -34.79 -3.22
C ILE A 15 5.38 -33.71 -2.35
N THR A 16 6.33 -34.07 -1.47
CA THR A 16 7.04 -33.10 -0.64
C THR A 16 7.84 -32.12 -1.48
N ALA A 17 8.51 -32.59 -2.55
CA ALA A 17 9.24 -31.71 -3.46
C ALA A 17 8.33 -30.76 -4.24
N ILE A 18 7.15 -31.22 -4.66
CA ILE A 18 6.15 -30.37 -5.32
C ILE A 18 5.61 -29.31 -4.35
N ILE A 19 5.27 -29.70 -3.12
CA ILE A 19 4.80 -28.77 -2.09
C ILE A 19 5.88 -27.71 -1.80
N ALA A 20 7.13 -28.13 -1.63
CA ALA A 20 8.25 -27.22 -1.42
C ALA A 20 8.47 -26.27 -2.59
N ALA A 21 8.35 -26.76 -3.84
CA ALA A 21 8.45 -25.95 -5.04
C ALA A 21 7.31 -24.94 -5.15
N VAL A 22 6.07 -25.34 -4.86
CA VAL A 22 4.89 -24.45 -4.85
C VAL A 22 5.05 -23.39 -3.76
N LEU A 23 5.45 -23.77 -2.56
CA LEU A 23 5.73 -22.82 -1.47
C LEU A 23 6.85 -21.85 -1.86
N ALA A 24 7.96 -22.34 -2.42
CA ALA A 24 9.06 -21.50 -2.89
C ALA A 24 8.60 -20.54 -4.00
N TYR A 25 7.72 -20.98 -4.90
CA TYR A 25 7.11 -20.17 -5.95
C TYR A 25 6.24 -19.06 -5.34
N THR A 26 5.33 -19.39 -4.43
CA THR A 26 4.46 -18.39 -3.77
C THR A 26 5.24 -17.41 -2.90
N PHE A 27 6.39 -17.82 -2.35
CA PHE A 27 7.29 -16.91 -1.62
C PHE A 27 8.13 -16.03 -2.55
N ARG A 28 8.32 -16.36 -3.80
CA ARG A 28 9.13 -15.62 -4.78
C ARG A 28 8.32 -14.68 -5.67
N SER A 29 7.11 -15.07 -6.05
CA SER A 29 6.16 -14.23 -6.78
C SER A 29 5.29 -13.46 -5.79
N GLY A 30 5.01 -12.21 -6.10
CA GLY A 30 4.12 -11.37 -5.30
C GLY A 30 4.29 -9.90 -5.59
N ASP A 31 3.34 -9.14 -5.13
CA ASP A 31 3.35 -7.70 -5.29
C ASP A 31 4.19 -7.03 -4.20
N CYS A 32 4.78 -5.92 -4.58
CA CYS A 32 5.49 -5.04 -3.66
C CYS A 32 5.02 -3.60 -3.88
N LEU A 33 4.68 -2.92 -2.80
CA LEU A 33 4.63 -1.47 -2.78
C LEU A 33 6.05 -0.93 -2.74
N VAL A 34 6.44 -0.18 -3.75
CA VAL A 34 7.79 0.36 -3.91
C VAL A 34 7.73 1.87 -3.85
N LEU A 35 8.60 2.45 -3.04
CA LEU A 35 8.80 3.88 -2.91
C LEU A 35 10.10 4.26 -3.59
N ARG A 36 10.02 5.20 -4.53
CA ARG A 36 11.20 5.70 -5.27
C ARG A 36 11.30 7.21 -5.19
N ASN A 37 12.52 7.68 -5.33
CA ASN A 37 12.78 9.09 -5.60
C ASN A 37 12.25 9.43 -7.01
N GLY A 38 11.30 10.36 -7.12
CA GLY A 38 10.67 10.73 -8.38
C GLY A 38 11.61 11.47 -9.36
N ASP A 39 12.76 11.95 -8.88
CA ASP A 39 13.73 12.66 -9.71
C ASP A 39 14.88 11.74 -10.17
N THR A 40 15.35 10.85 -9.27
CA THR A 40 16.51 9.98 -9.53
C THR A 40 16.15 8.53 -9.80
N ASN A 41 14.89 8.14 -9.53
CA ASN A 41 14.39 6.75 -9.58
C ASN A 41 15.09 5.79 -8.58
N GLU A 42 15.82 6.31 -7.60
CA GLU A 42 16.44 5.53 -6.53
C GLU A 42 15.36 4.94 -5.62
N GLU A 43 15.49 3.66 -5.25
CA GLU A 43 14.55 2.98 -4.37
C GLU A 43 14.82 3.35 -2.91
N PHE A 44 13.85 3.95 -2.23
CA PHE A 44 13.89 4.24 -0.81
C PHE A 44 13.48 3.05 0.04
N ALA A 45 12.40 2.37 -0.37
CA ALA A 45 11.86 1.23 0.37
C ALA A 45 11.01 0.33 -0.51
N ARG A 46 10.84 -0.92 -0.04
CA ARG A 46 10.02 -1.95 -0.67
C ARG A 46 9.29 -2.74 0.40
N PHE A 47 7.97 -2.84 0.28
CA PHE A 47 7.09 -3.58 1.19
C PHE A 47 6.37 -4.67 0.42
N ARG A 48 6.38 -5.91 0.90
CA ARG A 48 5.53 -6.96 0.33
C ARG A 48 4.07 -6.62 0.59
N VAL A 49 3.26 -6.73 -0.43
CA VAL A 49 1.81 -6.54 -0.34
C VAL A 49 1.11 -7.65 -1.11
N LYS A 50 -0.18 -7.79 -0.89
CA LYS A 50 -1.07 -8.73 -1.57
C LYS A 50 -2.36 -8.04 -1.95
N GLU A 51 -3.14 -8.69 -2.80
CA GLU A 51 -4.48 -8.25 -3.17
C GLU A 51 -5.31 -7.91 -1.93
N GLY A 52 -5.92 -6.73 -1.93
CA GLY A 52 -6.74 -6.20 -0.85
C GLY A 52 -5.98 -5.53 0.30
N ASP A 53 -4.63 -5.61 0.35
CA ASP A 53 -3.87 -4.90 1.38
C ASP A 53 -4.05 -3.39 1.24
N GLU A 54 -4.16 -2.72 2.39
CA GLU A 54 -4.27 -1.25 2.45
C GLU A 54 -3.01 -0.64 3.03
N PHE A 55 -2.71 0.57 2.58
CA PHE A 55 -1.76 1.48 3.19
C PHE A 55 -2.32 2.90 3.18
N SER A 56 -1.80 3.76 4.02
CA SER A 56 -2.23 5.16 4.06
C SER A 56 -1.06 6.13 4.14
N VAL A 57 -1.29 7.34 3.66
CA VAL A 57 -0.37 8.46 3.82
C VAL A 57 -1.11 9.57 4.57
N THR A 58 -0.59 9.93 5.74
CA THR A 58 -1.11 11.01 6.58
C THR A 58 -0.17 12.20 6.50
N PHE A 59 -0.72 13.39 6.34
CA PHE A 59 0.02 14.65 6.35
C PHE A 59 -0.82 15.78 6.94
N ILE A 60 -0.17 16.84 7.41
CA ILE A 60 -0.88 18.03 7.88
C ILE A 60 -1.22 18.90 6.66
N HIS A 61 -2.50 19.12 6.41
CA HIS A 61 -2.94 19.97 5.33
C HIS A 61 -2.52 21.42 5.59
N SER A 62 -1.84 22.04 4.63
CA SER A 62 -1.17 23.35 4.81
C SER A 62 -2.13 24.49 5.17
N VAL A 63 -3.36 24.47 4.68
CA VAL A 63 -4.37 25.50 4.90
C VAL A 63 -5.13 25.25 6.20
N ASN A 64 -5.67 24.04 6.36
CA ASN A 64 -6.55 23.70 7.49
C ASN A 64 -5.78 23.37 8.76
N GLN A 65 -4.47 23.11 8.67
CA GLN A 65 -3.58 22.74 9.78
C GLN A 65 -4.04 21.48 10.57
N TYR A 66 -4.87 20.65 9.94
CA TYR A 66 -5.33 19.36 10.47
C TYR A 66 -4.78 18.19 9.68
N PRO A 67 -4.67 16.99 10.30
CA PRO A 67 -4.31 15.78 9.59
C PRO A 67 -5.32 15.49 8.47
N LEU A 68 -4.78 15.09 7.33
CA LEU A 68 -5.49 14.48 6.23
C LEU A 68 -4.83 13.13 5.94
N THR A 69 -5.64 12.09 5.85
CA THR A 69 -5.17 10.73 5.60
C THR A 69 -5.83 10.19 4.34
N ASP A 70 -5.04 9.93 3.31
CA ASP A 70 -5.47 9.20 2.14
C ASP A 70 -5.19 7.72 2.33
N VAL A 71 -6.18 6.87 2.09
CA VAL A 71 -6.09 5.42 2.19
C VAL A 71 -6.16 4.80 0.81
N TYR A 72 -5.19 3.96 0.53
CA TYR A 72 -5.02 3.26 -0.73
C TYR A 72 -5.16 1.76 -0.53
N GLN A 73 -5.58 1.06 -1.58
CA GLN A 73 -5.69 -0.39 -1.60
C GLN A 73 -4.98 -0.95 -2.83
N ILE A 74 -4.33 -2.09 -2.65
CA ILE A 74 -3.74 -2.85 -3.77
C ILE A 74 -4.85 -3.71 -4.39
N ARG A 75 -5.09 -3.51 -5.69
CA ARG A 75 -6.01 -4.31 -6.51
C ARG A 75 -5.43 -4.52 -7.90
N ASP A 76 -5.50 -5.73 -8.42
CA ASP A 76 -5.03 -6.09 -9.77
C ASP A 76 -3.62 -5.56 -10.07
N HIS A 77 -2.70 -5.71 -9.10
CA HIS A 77 -1.31 -5.21 -9.17
C HIS A 77 -1.19 -3.69 -9.31
N LYS A 78 -2.20 -2.93 -8.87
CA LYS A 78 -2.28 -1.47 -8.98
C LYS A 78 -2.65 -0.84 -7.64
N ILE A 79 -2.50 0.47 -7.56
CA ILE A 79 -2.87 1.28 -6.40
C ILE A 79 -4.19 2.00 -6.71
N TYR A 80 -5.16 1.87 -5.81
CA TYR A 80 -6.43 2.60 -5.87
C TYR A 80 -6.59 3.45 -4.62
N VAL A 81 -7.01 4.71 -4.77
CA VAL A 81 -7.52 5.45 -3.61
C VAL A 81 -8.92 4.95 -3.30
N VAL A 82 -9.17 4.64 -2.02
CA VAL A 82 -10.44 4.04 -1.57
C VAL A 82 -11.19 4.91 -0.57
N ARG A 83 -10.48 5.71 0.23
CA ARG A 83 -11.09 6.68 1.16
C ARG A 83 -10.11 7.78 1.57
N THR A 84 -10.65 8.90 2.01
CA THR A 84 -9.91 10.00 2.63
C THR A 84 -10.54 10.32 3.97
N ILE A 85 -9.71 10.57 4.99
CA ILE A 85 -10.11 10.88 6.36
C ILE A 85 -9.58 12.27 6.72
N TYR A 86 -10.43 13.13 7.30
CA TYR A 86 -10.06 14.49 7.72
C TYR A 86 -10.99 15.05 8.79
N ASN A 87 -10.50 15.99 9.58
CA ASN A 87 -11.24 16.48 10.74
C ASN A 87 -12.20 17.62 10.43
N ASN A 88 -12.03 18.33 9.29
CA ASN A 88 -12.82 19.53 9.02
C ASN A 88 -12.89 19.86 7.54
N PHE A 89 -14.04 20.39 7.10
CA PHE A 89 -14.15 20.96 5.76
C PHE A 89 -13.28 22.21 5.64
N GLY A 90 -12.61 22.37 4.49
CA GLY A 90 -11.79 23.53 4.22
C GLY A 90 -11.23 23.53 2.80
N ALA A 91 -10.47 24.57 2.47
CA ALA A 91 -9.89 24.70 1.15
C ALA A 91 -9.01 23.48 0.79
N GLY A 92 -9.27 22.89 -0.38
CA GLY A 92 -8.56 21.71 -0.86
C GLY A 92 -9.10 20.37 -0.38
N VAL A 93 -10.17 20.36 0.44
CA VAL A 93 -10.88 19.15 0.84
C VAL A 93 -12.16 19.05 0.00
N GLN A 94 -12.51 17.84 -0.42
CA GLN A 94 -13.73 17.61 -1.19
C GLN A 94 -14.95 17.99 -0.34
N THR A 95 -15.79 18.87 -0.86
CA THR A 95 -17.01 19.37 -0.20
C THR A 95 -18.29 18.78 -0.80
N GLU A 96 -18.21 18.27 -2.02
CA GLU A 96 -19.32 17.64 -2.73
C GLU A 96 -18.98 16.18 -3.01
N LEU A 97 -19.92 15.28 -2.77
CA LEU A 97 -19.74 13.86 -3.05
C LEU A 97 -20.02 13.58 -4.52
N GLU A 98 -19.17 12.77 -5.13
CA GLU A 98 -19.39 12.20 -6.45
C GLU A 98 -20.30 10.97 -6.36
N ASP A 99 -20.83 10.52 -7.52
CA ASP A 99 -21.66 9.33 -7.58
C ASP A 99 -20.90 8.09 -7.03
N GLY A 100 -21.53 7.38 -6.10
CA GLY A 100 -20.95 6.20 -5.44
C GLY A 100 -20.13 6.51 -4.19
N GLN A 101 -19.85 7.79 -3.90
CA GLN A 101 -19.18 8.17 -2.66
C GLN A 101 -20.15 8.32 -1.50
N THR A 102 -19.65 8.09 -0.30
CA THR A 102 -20.38 8.25 0.97
C THR A 102 -19.54 9.01 1.99
N LEU A 103 -20.17 9.92 2.72
CA LEU A 103 -19.58 10.58 3.88
C LEU A 103 -20.12 9.93 5.15
N THR A 104 -19.21 9.51 6.00
CA THR A 104 -19.50 8.99 7.35
C THR A 104 -18.60 9.70 8.37
N TYR A 105 -18.86 9.46 9.65
CA TYR A 105 -17.99 9.91 10.73
C TYR A 105 -17.49 8.69 11.48
N ASP A 106 -16.19 8.67 11.78
CA ASP A 106 -15.60 7.63 12.60
C ASP A 106 -15.90 7.83 14.11
N GLU A 107 -15.35 6.96 14.94
CA GLU A 107 -15.53 7.01 16.41
C GLU A 107 -14.87 8.25 17.05
N ASN A 108 -13.92 8.89 16.38
CA ASN A 108 -13.27 10.12 16.83
C ASN A 108 -13.99 11.37 16.30
N GLY A 109 -15.04 11.21 15.49
CA GLY A 109 -15.76 12.30 14.85
C GLY A 109 -15.07 12.84 13.61
N GLU A 110 -14.07 12.13 13.07
CA GLU A 110 -13.41 12.47 11.83
C GLU A 110 -14.29 12.13 10.62
N MET A 111 -14.28 12.99 9.62
CA MET A 111 -15.01 12.77 8.38
C MET A 111 -14.30 11.76 7.51
N VAL A 112 -15.02 10.73 7.06
CA VAL A 112 -14.53 9.67 6.18
C VAL A 112 -15.33 9.69 4.88
N ILE A 113 -14.71 10.11 3.79
CA ILE A 113 -15.26 9.92 2.46
C ILE A 113 -14.73 8.59 1.92
N SER A 114 -15.64 7.72 1.52
CA SER A 114 -15.36 6.39 0.95
C SER A 114 -16.00 6.25 -0.43
N GLY A 115 -15.59 5.22 -1.18
CA GLY A 115 -16.15 4.92 -2.50
C GLY A 115 -15.47 5.63 -3.65
N PHE A 116 -14.23 6.06 -3.47
CA PHE A 116 -13.46 6.70 -4.56
C PHE A 116 -13.21 5.76 -5.75
N ASP A 117 -12.84 4.52 -5.52
CA ASP A 117 -12.56 3.49 -6.54
C ASP A 117 -11.74 3.99 -7.76
N LYS A 118 -10.74 4.84 -7.50
CA LYS A 118 -9.95 5.50 -8.52
C LYS A 118 -8.52 4.96 -8.56
N GLU A 119 -8.09 4.46 -9.73
CA GLU A 119 -6.70 4.05 -9.96
C GLU A 119 -5.75 5.25 -9.86
N MET A 120 -4.61 5.04 -9.21
CA MET A 120 -3.56 6.04 -8.98
C MET A 120 -2.25 5.62 -9.66
N PRO A 121 -2.16 5.70 -11.01
CA PRO A 121 -0.98 5.23 -11.75
C PRO A 121 0.27 6.08 -11.48
N TYR A 122 0.10 7.30 -10.97
CA TYR A 122 1.17 8.27 -10.69
C TYR A 122 1.04 8.83 -9.26
N LEU A 123 0.89 7.94 -8.27
CA LEU A 123 0.82 8.38 -6.88
C LEU A 123 2.16 8.94 -6.44
N SER A 124 2.18 10.21 -6.06
CA SER A 124 3.40 10.85 -5.55
C SER A 124 3.09 11.92 -4.51
N TYR A 125 4.04 12.11 -3.59
CA TYR A 125 4.01 13.17 -2.58
C TYR A 125 5.35 13.91 -2.57
N ILE A 126 5.29 15.21 -2.25
CA ILE A 126 6.48 15.98 -1.87
C ILE A 126 6.56 15.96 -0.34
N VAL A 127 7.60 15.35 0.20
CA VAL A 127 7.79 15.24 1.65
C VAL A 127 7.92 16.64 2.26
N GLY A 128 7.06 16.93 3.23
CA GLY A 128 6.95 18.26 3.82
C GLY A 128 8.22 18.72 4.53
N THR A 129 8.54 20.00 4.36
CA THR A 129 9.66 20.64 5.07
C THR A 129 9.29 21.05 6.49
N VAL A 130 8.03 21.44 6.72
CA VAL A 130 7.50 21.86 8.03
C VAL A 130 6.88 20.66 8.74
N SER A 131 5.85 20.05 8.15
CA SER A 131 5.17 18.86 8.67
C SER A 131 5.67 17.60 7.97
N ASP A 132 5.70 16.48 8.67
CA ASP A 132 6.07 15.20 8.10
C ASP A 132 4.89 14.58 7.33
N HIS A 133 5.20 13.63 6.46
CA HIS A 133 4.26 12.69 5.89
C HIS A 133 4.52 11.32 6.53
N THR A 134 3.49 10.67 7.01
CA THR A 134 3.57 9.35 7.64
C THR A 134 2.93 8.31 6.74
N LEU A 135 3.71 7.32 6.32
CA LEU A 135 3.21 6.11 5.68
C LEU A 135 2.81 5.11 6.76
N THR A 136 1.55 4.64 6.74
CA THR A 136 1.12 3.51 7.56
C THR A 136 0.89 2.30 6.67
N ILE A 137 1.62 1.22 6.94
CA ILE A 137 1.53 -0.05 6.21
C ILE A 137 1.75 -1.22 7.17
N HIS A 138 0.91 -2.27 7.08
CA HIS A 138 0.95 -3.46 7.97
C HIS A 138 0.95 -3.07 9.47
N GLY A 139 0.20 -2.01 9.84
CA GLY A 139 0.13 -1.51 11.20
C GLY A 139 1.38 -0.81 11.72
N LYS A 140 2.33 -0.47 10.83
CA LYS A 140 3.55 0.28 11.18
C LYS A 140 3.48 1.68 10.58
N GLU A 141 3.80 2.67 11.40
CA GLU A 141 3.98 4.05 10.98
C GLU A 141 5.44 4.32 10.62
N ILE A 142 5.67 4.94 9.48
CA ILE A 142 6.99 5.23 8.91
C ILE A 142 7.02 6.70 8.51
N SER A 143 7.95 7.46 9.09
CA SER A 143 8.22 8.85 8.68
C SER A 143 8.81 8.87 7.28
N LEU A 144 8.12 9.49 6.33
CA LEU A 144 8.68 9.68 4.98
C LEU A 144 9.83 10.68 4.99
N ARG A 145 9.86 11.60 5.95
CA ARG A 145 10.97 12.52 6.12
C ARG A 145 12.26 11.82 6.53
N GLU A 146 12.16 10.87 7.46
CA GLU A 146 13.31 10.07 7.89
C GLU A 146 13.77 9.11 6.80
N LEU A 147 12.81 8.51 6.08
CA LEU A 147 13.08 7.54 5.03
C LEU A 147 13.62 8.17 3.74
N CYS A 148 13.05 9.29 3.30
CA CYS A 148 13.27 9.85 1.97
C CYS A 148 13.94 11.23 1.99
N GLY A 149 14.00 11.89 3.14
CA GLY A 149 14.48 13.27 3.28
C GLY A 149 13.39 14.33 3.04
N ARG A 150 13.65 15.53 3.54
CA ARG A 150 12.77 16.70 3.35
C ARG A 150 12.78 17.15 1.91
N ASN A 151 11.63 17.60 1.42
CA ASN A 151 11.44 18.12 0.06
C ASN A 151 11.72 17.10 -1.05
N SER A 152 11.82 15.82 -0.71
CA SER A 152 11.96 14.75 -1.71
C SER A 152 10.62 14.47 -2.37
N LYS A 153 10.63 14.27 -3.69
CA LYS A 153 9.51 13.70 -4.41
C LYS A 153 9.54 12.18 -4.23
N VAL A 154 8.50 11.64 -3.62
CA VAL A 154 8.35 10.19 -3.39
C VAL A 154 7.25 9.67 -4.28
N GLU A 155 7.58 8.74 -5.18
CA GLU A 155 6.65 8.05 -6.05
C GLU A 155 6.37 6.65 -5.51
N PHE A 156 5.08 6.27 -5.53
CA PHE A 156 4.59 4.97 -5.08
C PHE A 156 4.15 4.16 -6.28
N SER A 157 4.62 2.92 -6.37
CA SER A 157 4.20 1.98 -7.40
C SER A 157 3.93 0.59 -6.81
N CYS A 158 3.01 -0.14 -7.42
CA CYS A 158 2.85 -1.57 -7.16
C CYS A 158 3.61 -2.32 -8.24
N GLU A 159 4.65 -3.07 -7.84
CA GLU A 159 5.46 -3.87 -8.74
C GLU A 159 5.18 -5.36 -8.51
N HIS A 160 4.74 -6.05 -9.56
CA HIS A 160 4.61 -7.49 -9.54
C HIS A 160 5.95 -8.14 -9.93
N LYS A 161 6.55 -8.93 -9.03
CA LYS A 161 7.64 -9.83 -9.41
C LYS A 161 7.04 -11.17 -9.85
N GLY A 162 6.81 -11.29 -11.16
CA GLY A 162 6.78 -12.59 -11.83
C GLY A 162 8.20 -13.17 -11.92
N LEU A 163 8.30 -14.49 -12.00
CA LEU A 163 9.56 -15.17 -12.33
C LEU A 163 9.94 -14.92 -13.77
#